data_5e16d4b39ab9a3d79d0593167156f7f7
#
_entry.id   5e16d4b39ab9a3d79d0593167156f7f7
#
_cell.length_a   1.000
_cell.length_b   1.000
_cell.length_c   1.000
_cell.angle_alpha   90.00
_cell.angle_beta   90.00
_cell.angle_gamma   90.00
#
_symmetry.space_group_name_H-M   'P 1'
#
loop_
_entity.id
_entity.type
_entity.pdbx_description
1 polymer ?
#
loop_
_entity_poly.entity_id
_entity_poly.type
_entity_poly.pdbx_seq_one_letter_code
_entity_poly.pdbx_strand_id
1 'polypeptide(L)'
;MTPADLDAIRSRIQRASAAVRDASGCGYQTSYWAEKTDFMTNFKAVGVKAPEQLEDEFLNLFVWTWSLKDYLKSCFLAKGLQAKAVEEEANRCQALTFVADIANRAKHGDLRESRLGEFAELVDVGLNATQECIERITFAGPDVTLQIKDPQMVSIHATVATRSGGRHDALVVLNEAMECWETKVLTQIGA
;
A
#
# COMPACT_ATOMS: atom_id res chain seq x y z
N MET A 1 -26.85 -4.99 -0.61
CA MET A 1 -25.52 -5.59 -0.81
C MET A 1 -25.60 -7.05 -0.41
N THR A 2 -25.12 -7.95 -1.22
CA THR A 2 -25.26 -9.42 -1.07
C THR A 2 -23.96 -10.01 -0.54
N PRO A 3 -23.94 -11.26 -0.03
CA PRO A 3 -22.70 -11.99 0.27
C PRO A 3 -21.70 -12.01 -0.93
N ALA A 4 -22.22 -12.11 -2.15
CA ALA A 4 -21.40 -12.06 -3.37
C ALA A 4 -20.61 -10.75 -3.53
N ASP A 5 -21.15 -9.62 -3.04
CA ASP A 5 -20.44 -8.32 -3.06
C ASP A 5 -19.26 -8.32 -2.07
N LEU A 6 -19.41 -9.01 -0.92
CA LEU A 6 -18.34 -9.16 0.06
C LEU A 6 -17.18 -10.00 -0.51
N ASP A 7 -17.47 -11.11 -1.17
CA ASP A 7 -16.46 -11.96 -1.81
C ASP A 7 -15.75 -11.23 -2.95
N ALA A 8 -16.48 -10.39 -3.70
CA ALA A 8 -15.91 -9.59 -4.77
C ALA A 8 -14.89 -8.57 -4.25
N ILE A 9 -15.18 -7.86 -3.15
CA ILE A 9 -14.21 -6.91 -2.57
C ILE A 9 -13.02 -7.63 -1.93
N ARG A 10 -13.23 -8.76 -1.23
CA ARG A 10 -12.12 -9.57 -0.70
C ARG A 10 -11.18 -10.03 -1.82
N SER A 11 -11.73 -10.50 -2.94
CA SER A 11 -10.95 -10.88 -4.12
C SER A 11 -10.17 -9.70 -4.72
N ARG A 12 -10.71 -8.47 -4.68
CA ARG A 12 -9.98 -7.26 -5.12
C ARG A 12 -8.82 -6.95 -4.19
N ILE A 13 -9.03 -7.01 -2.87
CA ILE A 13 -7.98 -6.81 -1.87
C ILE A 13 -6.86 -7.83 -2.07
N GLN A 14 -7.19 -9.11 -2.29
CA GLN A 14 -6.21 -10.16 -2.55
C GLN A 14 -5.38 -9.88 -3.81
N ARG A 15 -6.02 -9.47 -4.92
CA ARG A 15 -5.28 -9.10 -6.15
C ARG A 15 -4.40 -7.88 -5.95
N ALA A 16 -4.90 -6.84 -5.27
CA ALA A 16 -4.11 -5.64 -4.95
C ALA A 16 -2.93 -5.99 -4.02
N SER A 17 -3.15 -6.87 -3.03
CA SER A 17 -2.08 -7.36 -2.15
C SER A 17 -1.02 -8.19 -2.90
N ALA A 18 -1.41 -8.95 -3.91
CA ALA A 18 -0.46 -9.66 -4.76
C ALA A 18 0.34 -8.67 -5.64
N ALA A 19 -0.33 -7.65 -6.18
CA ALA A 19 0.33 -6.65 -7.01
C ALA A 19 1.43 -5.90 -6.23
N VAL A 20 1.16 -5.39 -5.03
CA VAL A 20 2.17 -4.66 -4.22
C VAL A 20 3.34 -5.54 -3.76
N ARG A 21 3.28 -6.86 -3.93
CA ARG A 21 4.36 -7.80 -3.57
C ARG A 21 5.18 -8.25 -4.78
N ASP A 22 4.74 -7.91 -5.98
CA ASP A 22 5.42 -8.24 -7.23
C ASP A 22 6.20 -7.02 -7.73
N ALA A 23 7.52 -7.11 -7.74
CA ALA A 23 8.38 -6.04 -8.23
C ALA A 23 8.51 -6.00 -9.76
N SER A 24 8.00 -7.01 -10.48
CA SER A 24 8.14 -7.14 -11.93
C SER A 24 7.44 -6.01 -12.69
N GLY A 25 8.13 -5.40 -13.66
CA GLY A 25 7.60 -4.30 -14.45
C GLY A 25 8.42 -4.00 -15.70
N CYS A 26 7.96 -3.02 -16.47
CA CYS A 26 8.64 -2.60 -17.71
C CYS A 26 9.93 -1.82 -17.48
N GLY A 27 10.16 -1.39 -16.25
CA GLY A 27 11.25 -0.49 -15.89
C GLY A 27 10.83 0.97 -15.83
N TYR A 28 11.78 1.81 -15.41
CA TYR A 28 11.60 3.26 -15.32
C TYR A 28 12.92 3.98 -15.58
N GLN A 29 12.83 5.28 -15.80
CA GLN A 29 13.98 6.15 -15.96
C GLN A 29 13.77 7.40 -15.09
N THR A 30 14.85 7.82 -14.42
CA THR A 30 14.88 9.06 -13.65
C THR A 30 16.20 9.78 -13.88
N SER A 31 16.23 11.08 -13.65
CA SER A 31 17.42 11.91 -13.78
C SER A 31 17.74 12.57 -12.45
N TYR A 32 18.98 12.49 -12.03
CA TYR A 32 19.48 13.10 -10.82
C TYR A 32 20.44 14.24 -11.18
N TRP A 33 20.17 15.40 -10.67
CA TRP A 33 21.06 16.55 -10.77
C TRP A 33 21.89 16.69 -9.50
N ALA A 34 23.20 16.65 -9.65
CA ALA A 34 24.13 16.85 -8.55
C ALA A 34 24.62 18.31 -8.54
N GLU A 35 23.96 19.18 -7.78
CA GLU A 35 24.24 20.62 -7.71
C GLU A 35 25.70 20.98 -7.44
N LYS A 36 26.42 20.16 -6.63
CA LYS A 36 27.83 20.40 -6.29
C LYS A 36 28.82 20.15 -7.42
N THR A 37 28.42 19.36 -8.42
CA THR A 37 29.31 18.92 -9.51
C THR A 37 28.85 19.38 -10.88
N ASP A 38 27.71 20.05 -10.95
CA ASP A 38 27.06 20.45 -12.22
C ASP A 38 26.90 19.26 -13.19
N PHE A 39 26.58 18.10 -12.63
CA PHE A 39 26.54 16.84 -13.35
C PHE A 39 25.13 16.22 -13.25
N MET A 40 24.59 15.82 -14.39
CA MET A 40 23.33 15.08 -14.47
C MET A 40 23.61 13.62 -14.73
N THR A 41 23.03 12.76 -13.93
CA THR A 41 23.05 11.30 -14.14
C THR A 41 21.64 10.84 -14.51
N ASN A 42 21.51 10.12 -15.61
CA ASN A 42 20.29 9.44 -15.98
C ASN A 42 20.37 8.00 -15.50
N PHE A 43 19.41 7.61 -14.69
CA PHE A 43 19.30 6.25 -14.19
C PHE A 43 18.12 5.54 -14.84
N LYS A 44 18.35 4.36 -15.39
CA LYS A 44 17.32 3.50 -15.97
C LYS A 44 17.36 2.13 -15.27
N ALA A 45 16.23 1.72 -14.70
CA ALA A 45 16.02 0.36 -14.23
C ALA A 45 15.15 -0.41 -15.23
N VAL A 46 15.47 -1.66 -15.51
CA VAL A 46 14.75 -2.54 -16.44
C VAL A 46 14.35 -3.82 -15.72
N GLY A 47 13.12 -4.28 -15.94
CA GLY A 47 12.59 -5.51 -15.36
C GLY A 47 11.84 -5.31 -14.04
N VAL A 48 11.76 -4.09 -13.53
CA VAL A 48 11.06 -3.75 -12.29
C VAL A 48 10.03 -2.65 -12.49
N LYS A 49 9.10 -2.51 -11.55
CA LYS A 49 8.14 -1.39 -11.51
C LYS A 49 8.82 -0.06 -11.20
N ALA A 50 8.19 1.03 -11.64
CA ALA A 50 8.53 2.36 -11.17
C ALA A 50 8.09 2.56 -9.70
N PRO A 51 8.81 3.35 -8.89
CA PRO A 51 8.38 3.68 -7.53
C PRO A 51 6.98 4.31 -7.48
N GLU A 52 6.65 5.18 -8.43
CA GLU A 52 5.35 5.81 -8.55
C GLU A 52 4.22 4.80 -8.83
N GLN A 53 4.50 3.78 -9.65
CA GLN A 53 3.55 2.68 -9.88
C GLN A 53 3.32 1.87 -8.60
N LEU A 54 4.37 1.60 -7.82
CA LEU A 54 4.24 0.92 -6.54
C LEU A 54 3.45 1.75 -5.53
N GLU A 55 3.69 3.06 -5.47
CA GLU A 55 2.94 3.98 -4.63
C GLU A 55 1.45 3.92 -4.95
N ASP A 56 1.08 4.02 -6.23
CA ASP A 56 -0.31 3.90 -6.69
C ASP A 56 -0.94 2.56 -6.30
N GLU A 57 -0.20 1.46 -6.44
CA GLU A 57 -0.66 0.12 -6.06
C GLU A 57 -0.87 0.01 -4.54
N PHE A 58 0.02 0.56 -3.71
CA PHE A 58 -0.16 0.63 -2.25
C PHE A 58 -1.38 1.48 -1.89
N LEU A 59 -1.49 2.69 -2.43
CA LEU A 59 -2.63 3.57 -2.18
C LEU A 59 -3.95 2.88 -2.56
N ASN A 60 -3.98 2.18 -3.68
CA ASN A 60 -5.13 1.41 -4.12
C ASN A 60 -5.46 0.27 -3.12
N LEU A 61 -4.46 -0.44 -2.60
CA LEU A 61 -4.67 -1.47 -1.58
C LEU A 61 -5.22 -0.88 -0.27
N PHE A 62 -4.69 0.27 0.20
CA PHE A 62 -5.23 0.99 1.35
C PHE A 62 -6.69 1.39 1.14
N VAL A 63 -7.02 1.92 -0.04
CA VAL A 63 -8.39 2.32 -0.40
C VAL A 63 -9.35 1.12 -0.38
N TRP A 64 -8.98 -0.03 -0.95
CA TRP A 64 -9.82 -1.21 -0.95
C TRP A 64 -9.97 -1.82 0.44
N THR A 65 -8.89 -1.88 1.22
CA THR A 65 -8.92 -2.36 2.61
C THR A 65 -9.86 -1.51 3.47
N TRP A 66 -9.84 -0.18 3.30
CA TRP A 66 -10.77 0.71 4.00
C TRP A 66 -12.21 0.61 3.48
N SER A 67 -12.40 0.45 2.18
CA SER A 67 -13.71 0.33 1.55
C SER A 67 -14.46 -0.93 2.01
N LEU A 68 -13.76 -1.98 2.46
CA LEU A 68 -14.37 -3.18 3.04
C LEU A 68 -15.34 -2.84 4.19
N LYS A 69 -15.08 -1.78 4.95
CA LYS A 69 -15.97 -1.26 5.99
C LYS A 69 -17.42 -1.07 5.52
N ASP A 70 -17.61 -0.49 4.34
CA ASP A 70 -18.95 -0.16 3.84
C ASP A 70 -19.72 -1.43 3.43
N TYR A 71 -19.01 -2.44 2.93
CA TYR A 71 -19.57 -3.76 2.65
C TYR A 71 -19.96 -4.49 3.94
N LEU A 72 -19.12 -4.43 4.96
CA LEU A 72 -19.37 -5.02 6.28
C LEU A 72 -20.58 -4.36 6.96
N LYS A 73 -20.70 -3.03 6.92
CA LYS A 73 -21.88 -2.31 7.43
C LYS A 73 -23.17 -2.80 6.78
N SER A 74 -23.15 -3.01 5.46
CA SER A 74 -24.32 -3.51 4.73
C SER A 74 -24.65 -4.96 5.13
N CYS A 75 -23.65 -5.81 5.35
CA CYS A 75 -23.84 -7.17 5.83
C CYS A 75 -24.43 -7.20 7.26
N PHE A 76 -23.97 -6.30 8.16
CA PHE A 76 -24.50 -6.16 9.50
C PHE A 76 -25.98 -5.79 9.46
N LEU A 77 -26.36 -4.77 8.69
CA LEU A 77 -27.74 -4.35 8.53
C LEU A 77 -28.62 -5.49 7.97
N ALA A 78 -28.14 -6.24 6.99
CA ALA A 78 -28.87 -7.38 6.42
C ALA A 78 -29.12 -8.50 7.45
N LYS A 79 -28.27 -8.61 8.49
CA LYS A 79 -28.44 -9.57 9.61
C LYS A 79 -29.15 -8.97 10.83
N GLY A 80 -29.71 -7.76 10.73
CA GLY A 80 -30.37 -7.06 11.84
C GLY A 80 -29.40 -6.55 12.92
N LEU A 81 -28.10 -6.50 12.63
CA LEU A 81 -27.07 -5.96 13.52
C LEU A 81 -26.86 -4.47 13.28
N GLN A 82 -26.29 -3.77 14.26
CA GLN A 82 -26.02 -2.34 14.14
C GLN A 82 -24.75 -2.08 13.30
N ALA A 83 -24.88 -1.36 12.20
CA ALA A 83 -23.74 -0.96 11.36
C ALA A 83 -22.69 -0.12 12.13
N LYS A 84 -23.10 0.55 13.21
CA LYS A 84 -22.20 1.31 14.10
C LYS A 84 -21.14 0.44 14.75
N ALA A 85 -21.42 -0.84 15.03
CA ALA A 85 -20.44 -1.77 15.59
C ALA A 85 -19.20 -1.93 14.71
N VAL A 86 -19.36 -1.89 13.38
CA VAL A 86 -18.22 -1.93 12.41
C VAL A 86 -17.31 -0.71 12.58
N GLU A 87 -17.88 0.48 12.78
CA GLU A 87 -17.10 1.72 13.01
C GLU A 87 -16.39 1.69 14.38
N GLU A 88 -17.07 1.16 15.40
CA GLU A 88 -16.49 1.04 16.74
C GLU A 88 -15.30 0.10 16.75
N GLU A 89 -15.39 -1.04 16.07
CA GLU A 89 -14.25 -1.96 15.93
C GLU A 89 -13.13 -1.36 15.10
N ALA A 90 -13.44 -0.65 14.01
CA ALA A 90 -12.43 0.06 13.22
C ALA A 90 -11.67 1.10 14.06
N ASN A 91 -12.35 1.81 14.97
CA ASN A 91 -11.72 2.80 15.84
C ASN A 91 -10.86 2.18 16.95
N ARG A 92 -11.10 0.91 17.32
CA ARG A 92 -10.28 0.18 18.31
C ARG A 92 -9.02 -0.43 17.72
N CYS A 93 -8.96 -0.60 16.41
CA CYS A 93 -7.81 -1.18 15.73
C CYS A 93 -6.93 -0.07 15.16
N GLN A 94 -5.74 0.14 15.73
CA GLN A 94 -4.81 1.18 15.29
C GLN A 94 -4.46 1.05 13.80
N ALA A 95 -4.20 -0.17 13.32
CA ALA A 95 -3.89 -0.40 11.91
C ALA A 95 -5.02 0.06 10.98
N LEU A 96 -6.30 -0.18 11.36
CA LEU A 96 -7.46 0.31 10.60
C LEU A 96 -7.60 1.82 10.61
N THR A 97 -7.18 2.51 11.68
CA THR A 97 -7.18 3.97 11.71
C THR A 97 -6.10 4.55 10.80
N PHE A 98 -4.92 3.94 10.71
CA PHE A 98 -3.89 4.31 9.75
C PHE A 98 -4.35 4.08 8.30
N VAL A 99 -4.96 2.92 8.04
CA VAL A 99 -5.56 2.60 6.72
C VAL A 99 -6.62 3.63 6.34
N ALA A 100 -7.47 4.06 7.29
CA ALA A 100 -8.48 5.09 7.06
C ALA A 100 -7.87 6.43 6.67
N ASP A 101 -6.82 6.88 7.36
CA ASP A 101 -6.15 8.15 7.10
C ASP A 101 -5.54 8.16 5.69
N ILE A 102 -4.77 7.12 5.34
CA ILE A 102 -4.13 7.00 4.02
C ILE A 102 -5.19 6.90 2.91
N ALA A 103 -6.21 6.06 3.09
CA ALA A 103 -7.28 5.90 2.09
C ALA A 103 -8.08 7.19 1.87
N ASN A 104 -8.36 7.95 2.93
CA ASN A 104 -9.07 9.23 2.82
C ASN A 104 -8.20 10.29 2.15
N ARG A 105 -6.90 10.35 2.47
CA ARG A 105 -5.94 11.24 1.79
C ARG A 105 -5.87 10.91 0.30
N ALA A 106 -5.75 9.64 -0.07
CA ALA A 106 -5.69 9.20 -1.46
C ALA A 106 -6.96 9.58 -2.26
N LYS A 107 -8.14 9.54 -1.62
CA LYS A 107 -9.41 9.89 -2.27
C LYS A 107 -9.67 11.39 -2.39
N HIS A 108 -9.21 12.19 -1.42
CA HIS A 108 -9.60 13.59 -1.28
C HIS A 108 -8.44 14.58 -1.41
N GLY A 109 -7.20 14.10 -1.61
CA GLY A 109 -5.99 14.90 -1.76
C GLY A 109 -5.48 15.55 -0.46
N ASP A 110 -6.35 15.67 0.56
CA ASP A 110 -5.99 16.20 1.88
C ASP A 110 -6.76 15.47 2.98
N LEU A 111 -6.16 15.38 4.16
CA LEU A 111 -6.75 14.78 5.36
C LEU A 111 -6.94 15.87 6.43
N ARG A 112 -8.19 16.32 6.60
CA ARG A 112 -8.54 17.36 7.57
C ARG A 112 -8.67 16.82 8.98
N GLU A 113 -9.18 15.60 9.12
CA GLU A 113 -9.44 14.93 10.40
C GLU A 113 -8.91 13.50 10.36
N SER A 114 -8.18 13.10 11.40
CA SER A 114 -7.74 11.73 11.64
C SER A 114 -8.51 11.13 12.81
N ARG A 115 -8.84 9.83 12.74
CA ARG A 115 -9.61 9.11 13.77
C ARG A 115 -8.93 9.10 15.13
N LEU A 116 -7.61 9.00 15.16
CA LEU A 116 -6.79 9.04 16.38
C LEU A 116 -5.87 10.27 16.48
N GLY A 117 -5.95 11.21 15.53
CA GLY A 117 -5.08 12.37 15.48
C GLY A 117 -3.66 12.09 14.96
N GLU A 118 -3.39 10.86 14.51
CA GLU A 118 -2.05 10.44 14.03
C GLU A 118 -1.73 10.89 12.61
N PHE A 119 -2.72 11.20 11.80
CA PHE A 119 -2.56 11.68 10.42
C PHE A 119 -1.59 10.83 9.60
N ALA A 120 -1.82 9.53 9.62
CA ALA A 120 -0.95 8.58 8.94
C ALA A 120 -0.85 8.87 7.43
N GLU A 121 0.36 8.71 6.89
CA GLU A 121 0.66 8.87 5.46
C GLU A 121 1.61 7.79 4.97
N LEU A 122 1.50 7.46 3.67
CA LEU A 122 2.40 6.55 3.00
C LEU A 122 3.64 7.32 2.53
N VAL A 123 4.82 6.84 2.89
CA VAL A 123 6.11 7.45 2.53
C VAL A 123 7.14 6.38 2.18
N ASP A 124 8.24 6.80 1.58
CA ASP A 124 9.41 5.95 1.29
C ASP A 124 9.03 4.64 0.55
N VAL A 125 8.22 4.76 -0.48
CA VAL A 125 7.88 3.63 -1.35
C VAL A 125 9.03 3.38 -2.32
N GLY A 126 9.53 2.14 -2.37
CA GLY A 126 10.65 1.84 -3.24
C GLY A 126 11.01 0.36 -3.33
N LEU A 127 12.11 0.12 -4.02
CA LEU A 127 12.66 -1.18 -4.31
C LEU A 127 14.11 -1.29 -3.81
N ASN A 128 14.45 -2.43 -3.22
CA ASN A 128 15.82 -2.79 -2.89
C ASN A 128 16.24 -4.00 -3.72
N ALA A 129 17.19 -3.78 -4.64
CA ALA A 129 17.79 -4.82 -5.45
C ALA A 129 19.11 -5.27 -4.81
N THR A 130 19.25 -6.58 -4.58
CA THR A 130 20.54 -7.18 -4.17
C THR A 130 21.39 -7.49 -5.39
N GLN A 131 22.69 -7.69 -5.19
CA GLN A 131 23.60 -8.06 -6.28
C GLN A 131 23.15 -9.34 -7.02
N GLU A 132 22.51 -10.26 -6.31
CA GLU A 132 22.08 -11.55 -6.85
C GLU A 132 20.95 -11.43 -7.87
N CYS A 133 20.07 -10.41 -7.74
CA CYS A 133 18.99 -10.17 -8.70
C CYS A 133 19.41 -9.33 -9.91
N ILE A 134 20.64 -8.78 -9.90
CA ILE A 134 21.15 -7.92 -10.97
C ILE A 134 21.78 -8.78 -12.07
N GLU A 135 21.36 -8.59 -13.31
CA GLU A 135 21.99 -9.19 -14.48
C GLU A 135 23.20 -8.37 -14.95
N ARG A 136 23.02 -7.04 -15.04
CA ARG A 136 24.02 -6.14 -15.58
C ARG A 136 23.82 -4.72 -15.08
N ILE A 137 24.96 -4.04 -14.88
CA ILE A 137 25.00 -2.58 -14.73
C ILE A 137 25.86 -2.04 -15.89
N THR A 138 25.31 -1.11 -16.66
CA THR A 138 26.00 -0.48 -17.78
C THR A 138 26.15 1.01 -17.52
N PHE A 139 27.36 1.52 -17.75
CA PHE A 139 27.69 2.94 -17.66
C PHE A 139 28.03 3.46 -19.06
N ALA A 140 27.35 4.51 -19.51
CA ALA A 140 27.56 5.16 -20.80
C ALA A 140 27.53 6.68 -20.62
N GLY A 141 28.67 7.28 -20.30
CA GLY A 141 28.74 8.69 -19.91
C GLY A 141 27.89 8.97 -18.66
N PRO A 142 26.89 9.87 -18.76
CA PRO A 142 26.00 10.19 -17.65
C PRO A 142 24.91 9.11 -17.41
N ASP A 143 24.80 8.15 -18.30
CA ASP A 143 23.73 7.17 -18.27
C ASP A 143 24.14 5.91 -17.51
N VAL A 144 23.33 5.51 -16.53
CA VAL A 144 23.47 4.27 -15.77
C VAL A 144 22.23 3.42 -16.02
N THR A 145 22.45 2.21 -16.56
CA THR A 145 21.36 1.24 -16.76
C THR A 145 21.56 0.04 -15.85
N LEU A 146 20.57 -0.25 -15.03
CA LEU A 146 20.46 -1.42 -14.17
C LEU A 146 19.47 -2.40 -14.80
N GLN A 147 19.92 -3.62 -15.12
CA GLN A 147 19.06 -4.69 -15.61
C GLN A 147 18.86 -5.74 -14.53
N ILE A 148 17.62 -5.98 -14.17
CA ILE A 148 17.20 -6.99 -13.20
C ILE A 148 16.84 -8.28 -13.94
N LYS A 149 17.46 -9.40 -13.56
CA LYS A 149 17.16 -10.74 -14.13
C LYS A 149 16.08 -11.46 -13.36
N ASP A 150 15.97 -11.22 -12.03
CA ASP A 150 15.02 -11.88 -11.16
C ASP A 150 14.30 -10.86 -10.27
N PRO A 151 13.18 -10.29 -10.77
CA PRO A 151 12.38 -9.33 -9.99
C PRO A 151 11.78 -9.90 -8.70
N GLN A 152 11.63 -11.22 -8.58
CA GLN A 152 11.10 -11.86 -7.38
C GLN A 152 12.06 -11.77 -6.19
N MET A 153 13.34 -11.58 -6.46
CA MET A 153 14.37 -11.35 -5.43
C MET A 153 14.52 -9.86 -5.05
N VAL A 154 13.80 -8.98 -5.71
CA VAL A 154 13.77 -7.55 -5.37
C VAL A 154 12.79 -7.34 -4.24
N SER A 155 13.25 -6.80 -3.11
CA SER A 155 12.38 -6.47 -1.99
C SER A 155 11.70 -5.11 -2.20
N ILE A 156 10.40 -5.07 -1.88
CA ILE A 156 9.59 -3.87 -1.91
C ILE A 156 9.50 -3.33 -0.49
N HIS A 157 9.64 -2.03 -0.31
CA HIS A 157 9.44 -1.37 0.97
C HIS A 157 8.49 -0.17 0.80
N ALA A 158 7.71 0.06 1.83
CA ALA A 158 6.86 1.23 1.98
C ALA A 158 6.63 1.48 3.46
N THR A 159 6.61 2.74 3.88
CA THR A 159 6.49 3.12 5.28
C THR A 159 5.20 3.89 5.51
N VAL A 160 4.48 3.55 6.57
CA VAL A 160 3.42 4.37 7.15
C VAL A 160 4.06 5.26 8.21
N ALA A 161 4.12 6.57 7.96
CA ALA A 161 4.58 7.56 8.92
C ALA A 161 3.39 8.21 9.63
N THR A 162 3.56 8.56 10.92
CA THR A 162 2.53 9.22 11.73
C THR A 162 3.01 10.57 12.23
N ARG A 163 2.08 11.45 12.59
CA ARG A 163 2.39 12.77 13.16
C ARG A 163 3.21 12.69 14.45
N SER A 164 2.98 11.65 15.26
CA SER A 164 3.76 11.40 16.50
C SER A 164 5.19 10.93 16.25
N GLY A 165 5.59 10.73 14.98
CA GLY A 165 6.91 10.26 14.57
C GLY A 165 7.02 8.74 14.47
N GLY A 166 5.92 7.99 14.62
CA GLY A 166 5.88 6.54 14.38
C GLY A 166 6.18 6.20 12.93
N ARG A 167 6.90 5.11 12.70
CA ARG A 167 7.19 4.56 11.38
C ARG A 167 6.90 3.07 11.39
N HIS A 168 6.04 2.62 10.50
CA HIS A 168 5.56 1.25 10.43
C HIS A 168 5.70 0.72 9.00
N ASP A 169 6.02 -0.56 8.86
CA ASP A 169 5.98 -1.21 7.54
C ASP A 169 4.54 -1.24 7.01
N ALA A 170 4.33 -0.77 5.78
CA ALA A 170 3.00 -0.65 5.20
C ALA A 170 2.30 -1.99 5.00
N LEU A 171 3.05 -3.06 4.67
CA LEU A 171 2.48 -4.41 4.51
C LEU A 171 2.09 -5.01 5.86
N VAL A 172 2.84 -4.72 6.92
CA VAL A 172 2.48 -5.13 8.29
C VAL A 172 1.19 -4.45 8.71
N VAL A 173 1.08 -3.13 8.54
CA VAL A 173 -0.15 -2.36 8.84
C VAL A 173 -1.36 -2.91 8.07
N LEU A 174 -1.21 -3.20 6.78
CA LEU A 174 -2.28 -3.75 5.95
C LEU A 174 -2.69 -5.15 6.39
N ASN A 175 -1.74 -6.02 6.74
CA ASN A 175 -2.03 -7.36 7.26
C ASN A 175 -2.77 -7.30 8.60
N GLU A 176 -2.33 -6.47 9.55
CA GLU A 176 -2.99 -6.26 10.83
C GLU A 176 -4.41 -5.70 10.67
N ALA A 177 -4.59 -4.77 9.73
CA ALA A 177 -5.91 -4.22 9.40
C ALA A 177 -6.85 -5.29 8.85
N MET A 178 -6.38 -6.16 7.95
CA MET A 178 -7.16 -7.28 7.44
C MET A 178 -7.49 -8.29 8.53
N GLU A 179 -6.54 -8.62 9.40
CA GLU A 179 -6.78 -9.48 10.57
C GLU A 179 -7.84 -8.91 11.50
N CYS A 180 -7.82 -7.59 11.75
CA CYS A 180 -8.87 -6.92 12.51
C CYS A 180 -10.26 -7.09 11.85
N TRP A 181 -10.38 -6.90 10.54
CA TRP A 181 -11.64 -7.13 9.82
C TRP A 181 -12.10 -8.57 9.94
N GLU A 182 -11.19 -9.53 9.77
CA GLU A 182 -11.52 -10.95 9.79
C GLU A 182 -11.89 -11.45 11.20
N THR A 183 -11.09 -11.12 12.20
CA THR A 183 -11.26 -11.68 13.55
C THR A 183 -12.28 -10.92 14.40
N LYS A 184 -12.43 -9.62 14.22
CA LYS A 184 -13.28 -8.78 15.07
C LYS A 184 -14.65 -8.48 14.46
N VAL A 185 -14.76 -8.47 13.14
CA VAL A 185 -15.97 -8.05 12.44
C VAL A 185 -16.63 -9.20 11.67
N LEU A 186 -15.89 -9.90 10.79
CA LEU A 186 -16.46 -11.00 10.00
C LEU A 186 -16.96 -12.15 10.86
N THR A 187 -16.27 -12.48 11.94
CA THR A 187 -16.72 -13.52 12.88
C THR A 187 -18.10 -13.22 13.47
N GLN A 188 -18.47 -11.95 13.68
CA GLN A 188 -19.80 -11.56 14.21
C GLN A 188 -20.93 -11.83 13.22
N ILE A 189 -20.63 -11.90 11.95
CA ILE A 189 -21.60 -12.21 10.90
C ILE A 189 -21.51 -13.66 10.40
N GLY A 190 -20.62 -14.50 10.96
CA GLY A 190 -20.48 -15.90 10.60
C GLY A 190 -20.04 -16.07 9.14
N ALA A 191 -19.16 -15.21 8.67
CA ALA A 191 -18.64 -15.18 7.31
C ALA A 191 -17.14 -15.52 7.28
#